data_245895c50234a1817feec3c93986bb49
#
_entry.id   245895c50234a1817feec3c93986bb49
#
_cell.length_a   1.000
_cell.length_b   1.000
_cell.length_c   1.000
_cell.angle_alpha   90.00
_cell.angle_beta   90.00
_cell.angle_gamma   90.00
#
_symmetry.space_group_name_H-M   'P 1'
#
loop_
_entity.id
_entity.type
_entity.pdbx_description
1 polymer ?
#
loop_
_entity_poly.entity_id
_entity_poly.type
_entity_poly.pdbx_seq_one_letter_code
_entity_poly.pdbx_strand_id
1 'polypeptide(L)'
;PGILIIGFPMPGTIDTTQFRRILSRNFALPLIVGALSVAVFVGITAYLVHVLNLVEHTQRVISNTNETAKLSVDMETGLRGFLISGDESFLSPYIMAKARVSDDLVMLKELVAERPGQVDRLRRVESAQRQWYVFADEMIALRRANGDFVTPVSSGRGKILTDDVRREFKDFLEAEQTLRQQRSETAKSVITWSVVAY
;
A
#
# COMPACT_ATOMS: atom_id res chain seq x y z
N PRO A 1 99.91 1.87 22.90
CA PRO A 1 98.52 1.93 23.32
C PRO A 1 97.59 2.03 22.13
N GLY A 2 96.97 0.90 21.79
CA GLY A 2 96.03 0.80 20.70
C GLY A 2 94.65 1.09 21.23
N ILE A 3 94.00 2.05 20.60
CA ILE A 3 92.60 2.39 20.89
C ILE A 3 91.70 1.44 20.05
N LEU A 4 90.97 0.55 20.74
CA LEU A 4 90.01 -0.33 20.15
C LEU A 4 88.68 0.48 19.85
N ILE A 5 88.45 0.86 18.60
CA ILE A 5 87.17 1.51 18.24
C ILE A 5 86.15 0.41 18.05
N ILE A 6 85.27 0.27 19.02
CA ILE A 6 84.09 -0.61 18.92
C ILE A 6 83.10 0.10 18.00
N GLY A 7 83.00 -0.34 16.74
CA GLY A 7 82.00 0.13 15.82
C GLY A 7 80.59 -0.37 16.25
N PHE A 8 79.68 0.56 16.59
CA PHE A 8 78.26 0.25 16.78
C PHE A 8 77.64 -0.02 15.43
N PRO A 9 76.87 -1.12 15.26
CA PRO A 9 76.15 -1.35 14.02
C PRO A 9 75.12 -0.27 13.87
N MET A 10 75.17 0.47 12.76
CA MET A 10 74.16 1.42 12.36
C MET A 10 72.83 0.69 12.21
N PRO A 11 71.71 1.23 12.74
CA PRO A 11 70.39 0.62 12.54
C PRO A 11 70.07 0.62 11.03
N GLY A 12 69.80 -0.58 10.48
CA GLY A 12 69.49 -0.78 9.09
C GLY A 12 68.41 0.15 8.63
N THR A 13 68.62 0.86 7.53
CA THR A 13 67.60 1.70 6.87
C THR A 13 66.42 0.83 6.54
N ILE A 14 65.29 1.06 7.21
CA ILE A 14 64.05 0.38 6.84
C ILE A 14 63.73 0.73 5.39
N ASP A 15 63.74 -0.27 4.52
CA ASP A 15 63.43 -0.12 3.10
C ASP A 15 62.00 0.48 2.99
N THR A 16 61.94 1.71 2.54
CA THR A 16 60.68 2.47 2.39
C THR A 16 59.65 1.74 1.53
N THR A 17 60.11 0.84 0.65
CA THR A 17 59.27 -0.01 -0.20
C THR A 17 58.63 -1.16 0.57
N GLN A 18 59.37 -1.79 1.48
CA GLN A 18 58.83 -2.82 2.41
C GLN A 18 57.87 -2.20 3.42
N PHE A 19 58.17 -1.06 3.98
CA PHE A 19 57.29 -0.34 4.91
C PHE A 19 56.00 0.07 4.24
N ARG A 20 56.04 0.62 3.03
CA ARG A 20 54.82 0.95 2.24
C ARG A 20 53.98 -0.30 1.95
N ARG A 21 54.57 -1.42 1.59
CA ARG A 21 53.89 -2.68 1.28
C ARG A 21 53.21 -3.30 2.51
N ILE A 22 53.84 -3.24 3.65
CA ILE A 22 53.31 -3.71 4.93
C ILE A 22 52.17 -2.77 5.42
N LEU A 23 52.36 -1.46 5.30
CA LEU A 23 51.40 -0.47 5.68
C LEU A 23 50.16 -0.55 4.80
N SER A 24 50.31 -0.63 3.46
CA SER A 24 49.19 -0.75 2.50
C SER A 24 48.39 -2.03 2.71
N ARG A 25 49.07 -3.18 2.98
CA ARG A 25 48.37 -4.47 3.16
C ARG A 25 47.63 -4.57 4.49
N ASN A 26 48.19 -4.00 5.56
CA ASN A 26 47.58 -4.07 6.89
C ASN A 26 46.48 -3.03 7.13
N PHE A 27 46.46 -1.92 6.37
CA PHE A 27 45.43 -0.89 6.50
C PHE A 27 44.43 -0.88 5.33
N ALA A 28 44.86 -1.22 4.11
CA ALA A 28 43.96 -1.22 2.94
C ALA A 28 42.88 -2.33 3.03
N LEU A 29 43.24 -3.54 3.49
CA LEU A 29 42.28 -4.63 3.63
C LEU A 29 41.15 -4.32 4.62
N PRO A 30 41.42 -3.90 5.89
CA PRO A 30 40.39 -3.48 6.83
C PRO A 30 39.54 -2.32 6.33
N LEU A 31 40.16 -1.35 5.63
CA LEU A 31 39.45 -0.22 5.03
C LEU A 31 38.48 -0.66 3.91
N ILE A 32 38.91 -1.56 3.02
CA ILE A 32 38.07 -2.12 1.97
C ILE A 32 36.92 -2.93 2.57
N VAL A 33 37.20 -3.79 3.56
CA VAL A 33 36.17 -4.57 4.24
C VAL A 33 35.17 -3.66 4.96
N GLY A 34 35.67 -2.62 5.65
CA GLY A 34 34.81 -1.63 6.31
C GLY A 34 33.94 -0.87 5.32
N ALA A 35 34.52 -0.40 4.21
CA ALA A 35 33.76 0.29 3.14
C ALA A 35 32.71 -0.62 2.51
N LEU A 36 33.03 -1.90 2.26
CA LEU A 36 32.09 -2.88 1.74
C LEU A 36 30.94 -3.16 2.73
N SER A 37 31.24 -3.30 4.01
CA SER A 37 30.23 -3.49 5.05
C SER A 37 29.28 -2.30 5.14
N VAL A 38 29.78 -1.07 5.07
CA VAL A 38 28.95 0.14 5.03
C VAL A 38 28.09 0.16 3.76
N ALA A 39 28.65 -0.16 2.61
CA ALA A 39 27.90 -0.20 1.35
C ALA A 39 26.75 -1.24 1.39
N VAL A 40 27.02 -2.43 1.92
CA VAL A 40 26.00 -3.48 2.13
C VAL A 40 24.93 -3.01 3.10
N PHE A 41 25.32 -2.43 4.23
CA PHE A 41 24.37 -1.91 5.22
C PHE A 41 23.45 -0.83 4.64
N VAL A 42 24.00 0.13 3.90
CA VAL A 42 23.22 1.19 3.21
C VAL A 42 22.29 0.57 2.17
N GLY A 43 22.77 -0.41 1.40
CA GLY A 43 21.95 -1.12 0.40
C GLY A 43 20.75 -1.85 1.03
N ILE A 44 20.98 -2.60 2.10
CA ILE A 44 19.92 -3.30 2.85
C ILE A 44 18.93 -2.29 3.43
N THR A 45 19.40 -1.20 4.03
CA THR A 45 18.53 -0.17 4.61
C THR A 45 17.67 0.50 3.54
N ALA A 46 18.26 0.88 2.42
CA ALA A 46 17.52 1.48 1.29
C ALA A 46 16.45 0.52 0.74
N TYR A 47 16.80 -0.76 0.58
CA TYR A 47 15.85 -1.79 0.15
C TYR A 47 14.70 -1.98 1.15
N LEU A 48 15.00 -2.03 2.46
CA LEU A 48 14.00 -2.16 3.50
C LEU A 48 13.03 -0.98 3.51
N VAL A 49 13.55 0.26 3.42
CA VAL A 49 12.72 1.47 3.32
C VAL A 49 11.81 1.39 2.09
N HIS A 50 12.33 0.96 0.95
CA HIS A 50 11.50 0.78 -0.26
C HIS A 50 10.36 -0.22 -0.03
N VAL A 51 10.63 -1.38 0.55
CA VAL A 51 9.59 -2.40 0.81
C VAL A 51 8.55 -1.91 1.81
N LEU A 52 8.96 -1.20 2.87
CA LEU A 52 8.04 -0.60 3.85
C LEU A 52 7.12 0.43 3.20
N ASN A 53 7.63 1.28 2.31
CA ASN A 53 6.81 2.23 1.55
C ASN A 53 5.76 1.52 0.68
N LEU A 54 6.11 0.37 0.09
CA LEU A 54 5.15 -0.44 -0.68
C LEU A 54 4.04 -1.03 0.20
N VAL A 55 4.38 -1.46 1.44
CA VAL A 55 3.39 -1.95 2.40
C VAL A 55 2.45 -0.82 2.83
N GLU A 56 3.01 0.34 3.16
CA GLU A 56 2.22 1.53 3.54
C GLU A 56 1.28 1.97 2.41
N HIS A 57 1.78 2.02 1.18
CA HIS A 57 0.96 2.35 0.01
C HIS A 57 -0.23 1.39 -0.12
N THR A 58 0.00 0.06 -0.01
CA THR A 58 -1.08 -0.93 -0.09
C THR A 58 -2.07 -0.76 1.07
N GLN A 59 -1.58 -0.49 2.27
CA GLN A 59 -2.44 -0.23 3.42
C GLN A 59 -3.34 0.99 3.21
N ARG A 60 -2.82 2.05 2.59
CA ARG A 60 -3.60 3.24 2.23
C ARG A 60 -4.70 2.93 1.22
N VAL A 61 -4.39 2.13 0.19
CA VAL A 61 -5.39 1.67 -0.79
C VAL A 61 -6.50 0.87 -0.10
N ILE A 62 -6.15 -0.08 0.78
CA ILE A 62 -7.13 -0.88 1.55
C ILE A 62 -8.01 0.02 2.43
N SER A 63 -7.41 0.97 3.16
CA SER A 63 -8.15 1.88 4.04
C SER A 63 -9.16 2.73 3.28
N ASN A 64 -8.72 3.37 2.19
CA ASN A 64 -9.59 4.20 1.35
C ASN A 64 -10.71 3.37 0.72
N THR A 65 -10.41 2.15 0.27
CA THR A 65 -11.44 1.25 -0.29
C THR A 65 -12.50 0.86 0.75
N ASN A 66 -12.08 0.55 1.99
CA ASN A 66 -13.03 0.25 3.06
C ASN A 66 -13.93 1.45 3.40
N GLU A 67 -13.38 2.66 3.40
CA GLU A 67 -14.15 3.89 3.61
C GLU A 67 -15.16 4.09 2.48
N THR A 68 -14.75 3.94 1.23
CA THR A 68 -15.64 4.04 0.06
C THR A 68 -16.75 2.97 0.09
N ALA A 69 -16.41 1.74 0.45
CA ALA A 69 -17.39 0.66 0.60
C ALA A 69 -18.40 0.95 1.72
N LYS A 70 -17.96 1.56 2.83
CA LYS A 70 -18.84 2.01 3.91
C LYS A 70 -19.82 3.07 3.44
N LEU A 71 -19.37 4.04 2.64
CA LEU A 71 -20.26 5.07 2.07
C LEU A 71 -21.38 4.43 1.22
N SER A 72 -21.10 3.34 0.49
CA SER A 72 -22.11 2.59 -0.26
C SER A 72 -23.19 1.98 0.66
N VAL A 73 -22.80 1.51 1.86
CA VAL A 73 -23.73 1.01 2.87
C VAL A 73 -24.56 2.15 3.49
N ASP A 74 -23.94 3.29 3.76
CA ASP A 74 -24.61 4.47 4.29
C ASP A 74 -25.66 4.98 3.31
N MET A 75 -25.38 4.97 1.99
CA MET A 75 -26.36 5.29 0.94
C MET A 75 -27.55 4.34 0.93
N GLU A 76 -27.32 3.02 1.05
CA GLU A 76 -28.39 2.03 1.13
C GLU A 76 -29.27 2.25 2.34
N THR A 77 -28.67 2.54 3.48
CA THR A 77 -29.37 2.81 4.74
C THR A 77 -30.21 4.07 4.63
N GLY A 78 -29.67 5.15 4.05
CA GLY A 78 -30.40 6.39 3.82
C GLY A 78 -31.60 6.20 2.88
N LEU A 79 -31.38 5.48 1.75
CA LEU A 79 -32.47 5.14 0.83
C LEU A 79 -33.59 4.38 1.52
N ARG A 80 -33.27 3.33 2.29
CA ARG A 80 -34.29 2.55 3.03
C ARG A 80 -35.04 3.41 4.05
N GLY A 81 -34.33 4.26 4.79
CA GLY A 81 -34.94 5.20 5.72
C GLY A 81 -35.95 6.10 5.04
N PHE A 82 -35.59 6.69 3.91
CA PHE A 82 -36.50 7.53 3.11
C PHE A 82 -37.71 6.74 2.56
N LEU A 83 -37.50 5.55 2.02
CA LEU A 83 -38.60 4.74 1.46
C LEU A 83 -39.63 4.36 2.53
N ILE A 84 -39.20 4.10 3.77
CA ILE A 84 -40.09 3.76 4.87
C ILE A 84 -40.81 5.00 5.41
N SER A 85 -40.08 6.06 5.75
CA SER A 85 -40.62 7.24 6.44
C SER A 85 -41.24 8.27 5.50
N GLY A 86 -40.73 8.42 4.25
CA GLY A 86 -41.04 9.53 3.36
C GLY A 86 -40.34 10.83 3.75
N ASP A 87 -39.48 10.82 4.77
CA ASP A 87 -38.75 11.99 5.26
C ASP A 87 -37.46 12.20 4.46
N GLU A 88 -37.38 13.33 3.73
CA GLU A 88 -36.24 13.73 2.90
C GLU A 88 -34.91 13.83 3.68
N SER A 89 -34.97 14.03 4.99
CA SER A 89 -33.76 14.12 5.82
C SER A 89 -32.91 12.84 5.76
N PHE A 90 -33.52 11.67 5.55
CA PHE A 90 -32.84 10.40 5.37
C PHE A 90 -32.04 10.33 4.05
N LEU A 91 -32.31 11.17 3.06
CA LEU A 91 -31.53 11.21 1.81
C LEU A 91 -30.24 12.03 1.93
N SER A 92 -30.03 12.79 3.01
CA SER A 92 -28.79 13.57 3.17
C SER A 92 -27.52 12.68 3.08
N PRO A 93 -27.42 11.53 3.80
CA PRO A 93 -26.28 10.62 3.65
C PRO A 93 -26.14 10.06 2.22
N TYR A 94 -27.26 9.76 1.55
CA TYR A 94 -27.25 9.28 0.16
C TYR A 94 -26.61 10.29 -0.80
N ILE A 95 -27.07 11.56 -0.71
CA ILE A 95 -26.60 12.62 -1.61
C ILE A 95 -25.12 12.91 -1.40
N MET A 96 -24.69 13.03 -0.15
CA MET A 96 -23.29 13.29 0.20
C MET A 96 -22.38 12.15 -0.20
N ALA A 97 -22.77 10.92 0.08
CA ALA A 97 -21.97 9.76 -0.20
C ALA A 97 -21.87 9.47 -1.71
N LYS A 98 -22.93 9.73 -2.50
CA LYS A 98 -22.95 9.54 -3.96
C LYS A 98 -21.86 10.35 -4.66
N ALA A 99 -21.68 11.62 -4.29
CA ALA A 99 -20.61 12.47 -4.84
C ALA A 99 -19.22 11.95 -4.41
N ARG A 100 -19.05 11.66 -3.10
CA ARG A 100 -17.77 11.22 -2.54
C ARG A 100 -17.31 9.87 -3.09
N VAL A 101 -18.21 8.88 -3.23
CA VAL A 101 -17.86 7.57 -3.82
C VAL A 101 -17.29 7.71 -5.23
N SER A 102 -17.83 8.63 -6.04
CA SER A 102 -17.31 8.89 -7.38
C SER A 102 -15.88 9.40 -7.35
N ASP A 103 -15.59 10.38 -6.50
CA ASP A 103 -14.26 10.97 -6.35
C ASP A 103 -13.26 9.94 -5.79
N ASP A 104 -13.68 9.17 -4.77
CA ASP A 104 -12.87 8.13 -4.16
C ASP A 104 -12.49 7.02 -5.18
N LEU A 105 -13.40 6.62 -6.07
CA LEU A 105 -13.12 5.65 -7.13
C LEU A 105 -12.13 6.17 -8.16
N VAL A 106 -12.15 7.47 -8.48
CA VAL A 106 -11.13 8.11 -9.34
C VAL A 106 -9.78 8.05 -8.64
N MET A 107 -9.68 8.52 -7.40
CA MET A 107 -8.46 8.48 -6.61
C MET A 107 -7.91 7.05 -6.45
N LEU A 108 -8.76 6.07 -6.16
CA LEU A 108 -8.34 4.67 -6.04
C LEU A 108 -7.76 4.13 -7.35
N LYS A 109 -8.36 4.48 -8.51
CA LYS A 109 -7.81 4.09 -9.82
C LYS A 109 -6.44 4.69 -10.09
N GLU A 110 -6.20 5.94 -9.65
CA GLU A 110 -4.88 6.57 -9.73
C GLU A 110 -3.86 5.87 -8.83
N LEU A 111 -4.22 5.54 -7.60
CA LEU A 111 -3.35 4.84 -6.66
C LEU A 111 -2.93 3.44 -7.15
N VAL A 112 -3.72 2.81 -8.00
CA VAL A 112 -3.43 1.46 -8.53
C VAL A 112 -3.15 1.46 -10.04
N ALA A 113 -2.86 2.63 -10.63
CA ALA A 113 -2.72 2.79 -12.09
C ALA A 113 -1.69 1.86 -12.74
N GLU A 114 -0.61 1.53 -12.01
CA GLU A 114 0.45 0.62 -12.45
C GLU A 114 0.01 -0.87 -12.48
N ARG A 115 -1.20 -1.18 -12.00
CA ARG A 115 -1.72 -2.54 -11.89
C ARG A 115 -3.04 -2.69 -12.65
N PRO A 116 -2.99 -2.99 -13.98
CA PRO A 116 -4.17 -3.03 -14.85
C PRO A 116 -5.30 -3.91 -14.31
N GLY A 117 -4.97 -5.08 -13.74
CA GLY A 117 -5.96 -5.97 -13.14
C GLY A 117 -6.73 -5.36 -11.95
N GLN A 118 -6.12 -4.46 -11.19
CA GLN A 118 -6.79 -3.71 -10.12
C GLN A 118 -7.63 -2.56 -10.67
N VAL A 119 -7.14 -1.88 -11.70
CA VAL A 119 -7.93 -0.86 -12.40
C VAL A 119 -9.21 -1.48 -12.97
N ASP A 120 -9.13 -2.68 -13.54
CA ASP A 120 -10.29 -3.39 -14.09
C ASP A 120 -11.29 -3.81 -12.99
N ARG A 121 -10.79 -4.21 -11.79
CA ARG A 121 -11.67 -4.46 -10.63
C ARG A 121 -12.42 -3.19 -10.21
N LEU A 122 -11.73 -2.05 -10.10
CA LEU A 122 -12.38 -0.77 -9.78
C LEU A 122 -13.38 -0.31 -10.84
N ARG A 123 -13.15 -0.62 -12.12
CA ARG A 123 -14.14 -0.38 -13.19
C ARG A 123 -15.40 -1.21 -12.98
N ARG A 124 -15.27 -2.47 -12.49
CA ARG A 124 -16.45 -3.30 -12.17
C ARG A 124 -17.20 -2.75 -10.96
N VAL A 125 -16.48 -2.33 -9.90
CA VAL A 125 -17.09 -1.61 -8.77
C VAL A 125 -17.89 -0.40 -9.25
N GLU A 126 -17.29 0.44 -10.10
CA GLU A 126 -17.95 1.63 -10.66
C GLU A 126 -19.18 1.28 -11.50
N SER A 127 -19.12 0.19 -12.26
CA SER A 127 -20.26 -0.29 -13.06
C SER A 127 -21.40 -0.79 -12.18
N ALA A 128 -21.10 -1.60 -11.16
CA ALA A 128 -22.09 -2.10 -10.21
C ALA A 128 -22.72 -0.94 -9.42
N GLN A 129 -21.90 0.02 -8.98
CA GLN A 129 -22.37 1.21 -8.28
C GLN A 129 -23.30 2.07 -9.14
N ARG A 130 -23.01 2.25 -10.42
CA ARG A 130 -23.91 2.96 -11.35
C ARG A 130 -25.25 2.28 -11.51
N GLN A 131 -25.28 0.95 -11.63
CA GLN A 131 -26.54 0.20 -11.73
C GLN A 131 -27.37 0.36 -10.46
N TRP A 132 -26.72 0.35 -9.30
CA TRP A 132 -27.37 0.60 -8.03
C TRP A 132 -27.92 2.03 -7.94
N TYR A 133 -27.21 3.05 -8.44
CA TYR A 133 -27.70 4.43 -8.49
C TYR A 133 -28.95 4.58 -9.32
N VAL A 134 -29.01 3.95 -10.51
CA VAL A 134 -30.20 3.97 -11.37
C VAL A 134 -31.40 3.43 -10.62
N PHE A 135 -31.26 2.30 -9.92
CA PHE A 135 -32.33 1.74 -9.10
C PHE A 135 -32.72 2.67 -7.95
N ALA A 136 -31.74 3.22 -7.21
CA ALA A 136 -32.01 4.09 -6.09
C ALA A 136 -32.75 5.38 -6.49
N ASP A 137 -32.28 6.04 -7.57
CA ASP A 137 -32.90 7.26 -8.10
C ASP A 137 -34.34 6.98 -8.59
N GLU A 138 -34.61 5.81 -9.21
CA GLU A 138 -35.95 5.37 -9.59
C GLU A 138 -36.87 5.21 -8.36
N MET A 139 -36.39 4.56 -7.30
CA MET A 139 -37.17 4.36 -6.05
C MET A 139 -37.45 5.68 -5.35
N ILE A 140 -36.50 6.59 -5.31
CA ILE A 140 -36.67 7.94 -4.75
C ILE A 140 -37.76 8.70 -5.53
N ALA A 141 -37.70 8.66 -6.86
CA ALA A 141 -38.66 9.34 -7.71
C ALA A 141 -40.11 8.77 -7.52
N LEU A 142 -40.24 7.44 -7.46
CA LEU A 142 -41.53 6.78 -7.21
C LEU A 142 -42.08 7.16 -5.83
N ARG A 143 -41.26 7.14 -4.79
CA ARG A 143 -41.70 7.51 -3.43
C ARG A 143 -42.19 8.96 -3.36
N ARG A 144 -41.46 9.89 -3.99
CA ARG A 144 -41.84 11.32 -4.05
C ARG A 144 -43.15 11.54 -4.80
N ALA A 145 -43.38 10.77 -5.85
CA ALA A 145 -44.61 10.82 -6.66
C ALA A 145 -45.79 10.05 -6.04
N ASN A 146 -45.64 9.47 -4.84
CA ASN A 146 -46.59 8.51 -4.25
C ASN A 146 -46.93 7.34 -5.21
N GLY A 147 -46.01 6.96 -6.09
CA GLY A 147 -46.11 5.82 -6.99
C GLY A 147 -45.78 4.49 -6.29
N ASP A 148 -45.93 3.41 -7.00
CA ASP A 148 -45.64 2.07 -6.52
C ASP A 148 -44.13 1.80 -6.52
N PHE A 149 -43.44 2.10 -5.41
CA PHE A 149 -42.06 1.71 -5.14
C PHE A 149 -41.97 0.36 -4.39
N VAL A 150 -43.08 -0.14 -3.82
CA VAL A 150 -43.11 -1.35 -2.99
C VAL A 150 -42.86 -2.59 -3.85
N THR A 151 -43.50 -2.70 -5.00
CA THR A 151 -43.34 -3.83 -5.91
C THR A 151 -41.89 -4.01 -6.36
N PRO A 152 -41.19 -3.00 -6.92
CA PRO A 152 -39.78 -3.17 -7.29
C PRO A 152 -38.85 -3.40 -6.08
N VAL A 153 -39.13 -2.83 -4.91
CA VAL A 153 -38.35 -3.11 -3.71
C VAL A 153 -38.53 -4.55 -3.22
N SER A 154 -39.78 -5.04 -3.20
CA SER A 154 -40.10 -6.41 -2.75
C SER A 154 -39.66 -7.49 -3.74
N SER A 155 -39.39 -7.13 -5.00
CA SER A 155 -38.81 -8.05 -5.99
C SER A 155 -37.41 -8.55 -5.65
N GLY A 156 -36.73 -7.91 -4.69
CA GLY A 156 -35.35 -8.23 -4.32
C GLY A 156 -34.29 -7.62 -5.24
N ARG A 157 -34.69 -6.87 -6.29
CA ARG A 157 -33.76 -6.25 -7.24
C ARG A 157 -32.73 -5.35 -6.54
N GLY A 158 -33.17 -4.53 -5.57
CA GLY A 158 -32.28 -3.66 -4.80
C GLY A 158 -31.23 -4.45 -4.01
N LYS A 159 -31.64 -5.58 -3.40
CA LYS A 159 -30.72 -6.47 -2.69
C LYS A 159 -29.65 -7.05 -3.63
N ILE A 160 -30.04 -7.55 -4.80
CA ILE A 160 -29.10 -8.12 -5.78
C ILE A 160 -28.06 -7.08 -6.18
N LEU A 161 -28.48 -5.85 -6.52
CA LEU A 161 -27.56 -4.76 -6.88
C LEU A 161 -26.62 -4.36 -5.74
N THR A 162 -27.12 -4.33 -4.50
CA THR A 162 -26.26 -4.08 -3.33
C THR A 162 -25.24 -5.20 -3.12
N ASP A 163 -25.67 -6.46 -3.24
CA ASP A 163 -24.77 -7.61 -3.10
C ASP A 163 -23.70 -7.63 -4.20
N ASP A 164 -24.03 -7.18 -5.42
CA ASP A 164 -23.08 -7.04 -6.51
C ASP A 164 -22.02 -5.98 -6.19
N VAL A 165 -22.41 -4.80 -5.69
CA VAL A 165 -21.46 -3.75 -5.27
C VAL A 165 -20.52 -4.29 -4.17
N ARG A 166 -21.09 -4.96 -3.17
CA ARG A 166 -20.31 -5.54 -2.05
C ARG A 166 -19.32 -6.59 -2.55
N ARG A 167 -19.73 -7.45 -3.48
CA ARG A 167 -18.86 -8.47 -4.08
C ARG A 167 -17.68 -7.84 -4.81
N GLU A 168 -17.91 -6.85 -5.66
CA GLU A 168 -16.85 -6.21 -6.42
C GLU A 168 -15.83 -5.48 -5.51
N PHE A 169 -16.30 -4.81 -4.44
CA PHE A 169 -15.40 -4.25 -3.42
C PHE A 169 -14.60 -5.33 -2.70
N LYS A 170 -15.23 -6.45 -2.34
CA LYS A 170 -14.58 -7.57 -1.69
C LYS A 170 -13.48 -8.17 -2.56
N ASP A 171 -13.76 -8.43 -3.83
CA ASP A 171 -12.80 -8.98 -4.78
C ASP A 171 -11.57 -8.07 -4.97
N PHE A 172 -11.79 -6.76 -4.97
CA PHE A 172 -10.70 -5.78 -5.00
C PHE A 172 -9.87 -5.84 -3.71
N LEU A 173 -10.52 -5.83 -2.54
CA LEU A 173 -9.87 -5.84 -1.24
C LEU A 173 -9.08 -7.12 -0.99
N GLU A 174 -9.59 -8.28 -1.38
CA GLU A 174 -8.90 -9.57 -1.23
C GLU A 174 -7.59 -9.59 -2.02
N ALA A 175 -7.58 -9.02 -3.23
CA ALA A 175 -6.37 -8.91 -4.03
C ALA A 175 -5.34 -7.95 -3.38
N GLU A 176 -5.78 -6.81 -2.81
CA GLU A 176 -4.90 -5.89 -2.09
C GLU A 176 -4.35 -6.48 -0.79
N GLN A 177 -5.18 -7.22 -0.05
CA GLN A 177 -4.77 -7.91 1.19
C GLN A 177 -3.71 -8.98 0.90
N THR A 178 -3.90 -9.75 -0.17
CA THR A 178 -2.92 -10.75 -0.63
C THR A 178 -1.59 -10.07 -0.98
N LEU A 179 -1.63 -8.98 -1.73
CA LEU A 179 -0.43 -8.21 -2.09
C LEU A 179 0.27 -7.64 -0.84
N ARG A 180 -0.50 -7.09 0.10
CA ARG A 180 0.05 -6.59 1.37
C ARG A 180 0.76 -7.70 2.15
N GLN A 181 0.14 -8.88 2.22
CA GLN A 181 0.74 -10.03 2.91
C GLN A 181 2.07 -10.43 2.29
N GLN A 182 2.13 -10.56 0.95
CA GLN A 182 3.36 -10.89 0.22
C GLN A 182 4.47 -9.85 0.48
N ARG A 183 4.14 -8.56 0.42
CA ARG A 183 5.09 -7.47 0.69
C ARG A 183 5.60 -7.49 2.15
N SER A 184 4.70 -7.76 3.10
CA SER A 184 5.05 -7.87 4.52
C SER A 184 5.97 -9.06 4.80
N GLU A 185 5.73 -10.21 4.18
CA GLU A 185 6.59 -11.40 4.29
C GLU A 185 7.98 -11.14 3.70
N THR A 186 8.05 -10.47 2.55
CA THR A 186 9.32 -10.04 1.97
C THR A 186 10.09 -9.13 2.92
N ALA A 187 9.44 -8.13 3.53
CA ALA A 187 10.07 -7.25 4.50
C ALA A 187 10.62 -8.03 5.71
N LYS A 188 9.83 -8.95 6.26
CA LYS A 188 10.26 -9.80 7.40
C LYS A 188 11.45 -10.67 7.05
N SER A 189 11.46 -11.30 5.87
CA SER A 189 12.58 -12.15 5.44
C SER A 189 13.88 -11.36 5.32
N VAL A 190 13.83 -10.15 4.75
CA VAL A 190 15.00 -9.27 4.63
C VAL A 190 15.54 -8.88 6.02
N ILE A 191 14.66 -8.51 6.94
CA ILE A 191 15.07 -8.19 8.32
C ILE A 191 15.76 -9.40 8.97
N THR A 192 15.15 -10.59 8.87
CA THR A 192 15.70 -11.80 9.47
C THR A 192 17.08 -12.14 8.90
N TRP A 193 17.23 -12.11 7.56
CA TRP A 193 18.53 -12.37 6.92
C TRP A 193 19.57 -11.31 7.26
N SER A 194 19.18 -10.05 7.41
CA SER A 194 20.10 -8.97 7.81
C SER A 194 20.65 -9.17 9.22
N VAL A 195 19.83 -9.67 10.14
CA VAL A 195 20.25 -9.95 11.53
C VAL A 195 21.14 -11.19 11.62
N VAL A 196 20.90 -12.21 10.78
CA VAL A 196 21.71 -13.45 10.78
C VAL A 196 23.07 -13.26 10.09
N ALA A 197 23.18 -12.31 9.17
CA ALA A 197 24.39 -12.03 8.39
C ALA A 197 25.41 -11.14 9.12
N TYR A 198 25.07 -10.59 10.28
CA TYR A 198 25.93 -9.81 11.16
C TYR A 198 26.25 -10.56 12.45
#